data_7b62aea91b99140185c8f3c920710a94
#
_entry.id   7b62aea91b99140185c8f3c920710a94
#
_cell.length_a   1.000
_cell.length_b   1.000
_cell.length_c   1.000
_cell.angle_alpha   90.00
_cell.angle_beta   90.00
_cell.angle_gamma   90.00
#
_symmetry.space_group_name_H-M   'P 1'
#
loop_
_entity.id
_entity.type
_entity.pdbx_description
1 polymer ?
#
loop_
_entity_poly.entity_id
_entity_poly.type
_entity_poly.pdbx_seq_one_letter_code
_entity_poly.pdbx_strand_id
1 'polypeptide(L)'
;MQERLGEPDLLLGDVRGPNAHQRGHIPGSIPLVLGSPPPLADAEIVHEFAVEVQRRLGRHGVTGEERLVLYDRGDCVGAAASAQAAQLAGHPQVSVLARGIAGWPGDLATGAVELQKAKPSLEPRPEAVPTWRELLDRLDDSGLTILDVRTPEEYSGKAGSPCDPRQAHIPGARLLPYERLFAGPGEPLPPEQVRELAGLPEGAQVVAYCHSGSRSALAALALRAAGYDARNYPGSWHEWSRHEELPAER
;
A
#
# COMPACT_ATOMS: atom_id res chain seq x y z
N MET A 1 19.64 2.56 -6.91
CA MET A 1 19.48 2.75 -5.46
C MET A 1 20.81 2.73 -4.72
N GLN A 2 21.68 1.74 -4.97
CA GLN A 2 22.98 1.62 -4.27
C GLN A 2 23.86 2.88 -4.42
N GLU A 3 23.92 3.49 -5.60
CA GLU A 3 24.66 4.72 -5.89
C GLU A 3 24.10 5.96 -5.15
N ARG A 4 22.87 5.86 -4.64
CA ARG A 4 22.18 6.95 -3.95
C ARG A 4 22.20 6.81 -2.42
N LEU A 5 22.82 5.74 -1.90
CA LEU A 5 22.99 5.59 -0.46
C LEU A 5 23.90 6.72 0.07
N GLY A 6 23.44 7.36 1.16
CA GLY A 6 24.14 8.50 1.77
C GLY A 6 23.75 9.87 1.19
N GLU A 7 22.83 9.93 0.21
CA GLU A 7 22.19 11.21 -0.12
C GLU A 7 21.47 11.75 1.12
N PRO A 8 21.69 13.02 1.51
CA PRO A 8 21.23 13.54 2.80
C PRO A 8 19.70 13.63 2.92
N ASP A 9 18.99 13.61 1.78
CA ASP A 9 17.54 13.66 1.69
C ASP A 9 16.89 12.29 1.44
N LEU A 10 17.67 11.18 1.49
CA LEU A 10 17.17 9.82 1.30
C LEU A 10 17.17 9.04 2.61
N LEU A 11 16.01 8.54 3.00
CA LEU A 11 15.84 7.67 4.17
C LEU A 11 15.26 6.31 3.75
N LEU A 12 15.96 5.23 4.12
CA LEU A 12 15.49 3.86 3.90
C LEU A 12 14.80 3.32 5.17
N GLY A 13 13.57 2.82 5.03
CA GLY A 13 12.78 2.22 6.10
C GLY A 13 12.59 0.72 5.90
N ASP A 14 13.04 -0.08 6.84
CA ASP A 14 12.85 -1.54 6.89
C ASP A 14 11.55 -1.88 7.61
N VAL A 15 10.54 -2.34 6.88
CA VAL A 15 9.24 -2.68 7.47
C VAL A 15 9.14 -4.09 8.03
N ARG A 16 10.21 -4.90 7.95
CA ARG A 16 10.25 -6.28 8.45
C ARG A 16 10.26 -6.39 9.99
N GLY A 17 10.50 -5.29 10.64
CA GLY A 17 10.58 -5.19 12.08
C GLY A 17 11.99 -5.21 12.66
N PRO A 18 12.16 -4.76 13.93
CA PRO A 18 13.49 -4.49 14.51
C PRO A 18 14.37 -5.75 14.61
N ASN A 19 13.79 -6.91 14.93
CA ASN A 19 14.56 -8.15 15.00
C ASN A 19 15.09 -8.63 13.64
N ALA A 20 14.32 -8.43 12.56
CA ALA A 20 14.78 -8.75 11.20
C ALA A 20 15.85 -7.77 10.75
N HIS A 21 15.66 -6.49 11.03
CA HIS A 21 16.62 -5.43 10.76
C HIS A 21 17.99 -5.70 11.44
N GLN A 22 17.98 -6.03 12.73
CA GLN A 22 19.24 -6.33 13.46
C GLN A 22 20.03 -7.51 12.89
N ARG A 23 19.35 -8.52 12.34
CA ARG A 23 20.01 -9.69 11.73
C ARG A 23 20.63 -9.40 10.38
N GLY A 24 20.13 -8.38 9.67
CA GLY A 24 20.66 -7.96 8.38
C GLY A 24 19.74 -6.93 7.73
N HIS A 25 20.30 -5.77 7.38
CA HIS A 25 19.57 -4.65 6.78
C HIS A 25 20.41 -3.94 5.73
N ILE A 26 19.76 -3.19 4.85
CA ILE A 26 20.44 -2.33 3.88
C ILE A 26 21.18 -1.22 4.64
N PRO A 27 22.50 -1.01 4.39
CA PRO A 27 23.27 0.00 5.11
C PRO A 27 22.58 1.38 5.14
N GLY A 28 22.56 2.02 6.31
CA GLY A 28 21.91 3.32 6.49
C GLY A 28 20.38 3.29 6.65
N SER A 29 19.76 2.10 6.58
CA SER A 29 18.32 1.99 6.84
C SER A 29 17.98 1.98 8.33
N ILE A 30 16.75 2.38 8.63
CA ILE A 30 16.15 2.32 9.97
C ILE A 30 15.05 1.25 10.02
N PRO A 31 14.82 0.59 11.17
CA PRO A 31 13.65 -0.25 11.35
C PRO A 31 12.40 0.64 11.43
N LEU A 32 11.44 0.50 10.50
CA LEU A 32 10.28 1.39 10.42
C LEU A 32 9.00 0.62 10.11
N VAL A 33 8.34 0.09 11.12
CA VAL A 33 7.06 -0.62 10.99
C VAL A 33 5.91 0.36 11.20
N LEU A 34 5.19 0.67 10.12
CA LEU A 34 4.02 1.56 10.17
C LEU A 34 2.70 0.78 10.23
N GLY A 35 2.69 -0.46 9.74
CA GLY A 35 1.50 -1.28 9.62
C GLY A 35 0.66 -0.95 8.39
N SER A 36 -0.48 -1.63 8.28
CA SER A 36 -1.50 -1.32 7.26
C SER A 36 -2.57 -0.42 7.85
N PRO A 37 -3.14 0.51 7.08
CA PRO A 37 -4.33 1.22 7.51
C PRO A 37 -5.43 0.22 7.89
N PRO A 38 -6.14 0.42 9.02
CA PRO A 38 -7.30 -0.40 9.37
C PRO A 38 -8.47 -0.13 8.42
N PRO A 39 -9.55 -0.90 8.48
CA PRO A 39 -10.82 -0.50 7.88
C PRO A 39 -11.19 0.90 8.37
N LEU A 40 -11.41 1.81 7.43
CA LEU A 40 -11.55 3.23 7.70
C LEU A 40 -13.00 3.66 7.43
N ALA A 41 -13.86 3.39 8.41
CA ALA A 41 -15.30 3.64 8.29
C ALA A 41 -15.64 5.14 8.18
N ASP A 42 -14.83 6.00 8.81
CA ASP A 42 -15.06 7.45 8.82
C ASP A 42 -13.74 8.26 8.90
N ALA A 43 -13.86 9.56 8.71
CA ALA A 43 -12.72 10.48 8.67
C ALA A 43 -12.00 10.60 10.04
N GLU A 44 -12.69 10.37 11.14
CA GLU A 44 -12.11 10.45 12.50
C GLU A 44 -11.13 9.30 12.73
N ILE A 45 -11.53 8.07 12.39
CA ILE A 45 -10.66 6.88 12.47
C ILE A 45 -9.44 7.04 11.57
N VAL A 46 -9.63 7.56 10.35
CA VAL A 46 -8.52 7.86 9.43
C VAL A 46 -7.56 8.85 10.05
N HIS A 47 -8.09 9.92 10.64
CA HIS A 47 -7.29 10.96 11.27
C HIS A 47 -6.49 10.42 12.48
N GLU A 48 -7.14 9.67 13.37
CA GLU A 48 -6.48 9.04 14.52
C GLU A 48 -5.34 8.10 14.10
N PHE A 49 -5.59 7.27 13.09
CA PHE A 49 -4.57 6.40 12.53
C PHE A 49 -3.40 7.21 11.96
N ALA A 50 -3.67 8.25 11.17
CA ALA A 50 -2.65 9.12 10.58
C ALA A 50 -1.77 9.79 11.66
N VAL A 51 -2.38 10.29 12.73
CA VAL A 51 -1.67 10.88 13.88
C VAL A 51 -0.78 9.85 14.59
N GLU A 52 -1.25 8.61 14.77
CA GLU A 52 -0.41 7.56 15.36
C GLU A 52 0.77 7.19 14.44
N VAL A 53 0.56 7.15 13.12
CA VAL A 53 1.65 6.95 12.15
C VAL A 53 2.65 8.10 12.22
N GLN A 54 2.21 9.36 12.33
CA GLN A 54 3.12 10.52 12.51
C GLN A 54 3.98 10.36 13.76
N ARG A 55 3.40 9.90 14.88
CA ARG A 55 4.16 9.63 16.10
C ARG A 55 5.21 8.54 15.91
N ARG A 56 4.87 7.47 15.16
CA ARG A 56 5.83 6.40 14.81
C ARG A 56 6.95 6.94 13.94
N LEU A 57 6.64 7.69 12.90
CA LEU A 57 7.61 8.35 12.03
C LEU A 57 8.59 9.21 12.86
N GLY A 58 8.07 10.07 13.72
CA GLY A 58 8.89 10.93 14.57
C GLY A 58 9.78 10.16 15.57
N ARG A 59 9.31 9.05 16.15
CA ARG A 59 10.16 8.18 17.02
C ARG A 59 11.35 7.60 16.29
N HIS A 60 11.29 7.48 14.96
CA HIS A 60 12.32 6.92 14.11
C HIS A 60 13.09 7.99 13.32
N GLY A 61 12.92 9.26 13.66
CA GLY A 61 13.70 10.37 13.11
C GLY A 61 13.18 10.91 11.78
N VAL A 62 12.01 10.47 11.33
CA VAL A 62 11.40 10.94 10.08
C VAL A 62 10.77 12.32 10.31
N THR A 63 11.12 13.30 9.47
CA THR A 63 10.64 14.70 9.56
C THR A 63 9.53 15.00 8.56
N GLY A 64 9.54 14.31 7.41
CA GLY A 64 8.68 14.57 6.24
C GLY A 64 9.36 15.36 5.13
N GLU A 65 10.60 15.78 5.31
CA GLU A 65 11.39 16.50 4.30
C GLU A 65 12.16 15.54 3.39
N GLU A 66 12.49 14.35 3.91
CA GLU A 66 13.24 13.32 3.20
C GLU A 66 12.38 12.56 2.18
N ARG A 67 13.06 11.94 1.20
CA ARG A 67 12.47 10.91 0.34
C ARG A 67 12.52 9.58 1.10
N LEU A 68 11.36 9.13 1.56
CA LEU A 68 11.22 7.88 2.30
C LEU A 68 11.07 6.70 1.32
N VAL A 69 12.01 5.76 1.36
CA VAL A 69 11.96 4.52 0.58
C VAL A 69 11.79 3.33 1.51
N LEU A 70 10.67 2.65 1.43
CA LEU A 70 10.35 1.50 2.27
C LEU A 70 10.71 0.19 1.58
N TYR A 71 11.18 -0.79 2.34
CA TYR A 71 11.44 -2.12 1.84
C TYR A 71 11.03 -3.21 2.83
N ASP A 72 10.67 -4.35 2.27
CA ASP A 72 10.37 -5.57 3.00
C ASP A 72 11.28 -6.74 2.58
N ARG A 73 10.78 -7.98 2.65
CA ARG A 73 11.52 -9.18 2.30
C ARG A 73 11.78 -9.32 0.81
N GLY A 74 10.87 -8.80 -0.05
CA GLY A 74 11.02 -8.89 -1.49
C GLY A 74 9.71 -8.93 -2.28
N ASP A 75 8.57 -9.23 -1.68
CA ASP A 75 7.27 -9.22 -2.36
C ASP A 75 6.63 -7.82 -2.42
N CYS A 76 7.16 -6.87 -1.68
CA CYS A 76 6.74 -5.48 -1.60
C CYS A 76 5.33 -5.24 -1.03
N VAL A 77 4.61 -6.27 -0.60
CA VAL A 77 3.23 -6.13 -0.08
C VAL A 77 3.21 -5.37 1.25
N GLY A 78 4.08 -5.75 2.19
CA GLY A 78 4.21 -5.06 3.48
C GLY A 78 4.76 -3.64 3.35
N ALA A 79 5.71 -3.44 2.44
CA ALA A 79 6.27 -2.12 2.15
C ALA A 79 5.22 -1.18 1.52
N ALA A 80 4.38 -1.67 0.61
CA ALA A 80 3.30 -0.90 -0.01
C ALA A 80 2.23 -0.49 1.01
N ALA A 81 1.83 -1.38 1.90
CA ALA A 81 0.89 -1.07 2.97
C ALA A 81 1.44 0.00 3.94
N SER A 82 2.72 -0.10 4.30
CA SER A 82 3.41 0.91 5.12
C SER A 82 3.60 2.24 4.37
N ALA A 83 3.83 2.20 3.05
CA ALA A 83 3.90 3.41 2.23
C ALA A 83 2.56 4.15 2.21
N GLN A 84 1.45 3.43 2.09
CA GLN A 84 0.12 4.03 2.20
C GLN A 84 -0.12 4.65 3.58
N ALA A 85 0.28 3.98 4.66
CA ALA A 85 0.19 4.54 6.01
C ALA A 85 0.98 5.86 6.14
N ALA A 86 2.20 5.92 5.60
CA ALA A 86 3.00 7.15 5.59
C ALA A 86 2.35 8.27 4.73
N GLN A 87 1.76 7.92 3.59
CA GLN A 87 1.01 8.87 2.74
C GLN A 87 -0.21 9.43 3.46
N LEU A 88 -0.99 8.58 4.15
CA LEU A 88 -2.11 9.00 5.00
C LEU A 88 -1.67 9.96 6.12
N ALA A 89 -0.51 9.70 6.71
CA ALA A 89 0.10 10.58 7.71
C ALA A 89 0.58 11.92 7.13
N GLY A 90 0.53 12.09 5.81
CA GLY A 90 0.90 13.32 5.11
C GLY A 90 2.32 13.34 4.54
N HIS A 91 3.07 12.23 4.62
CA HIS A 91 4.43 12.21 4.06
C HIS A 91 4.40 12.41 2.54
N PRO A 92 5.07 13.47 1.99
CA PRO A 92 4.88 13.86 0.59
C PRO A 92 5.59 12.95 -0.41
N GLN A 93 6.70 12.33 0.00
CA GLN A 93 7.59 11.57 -0.90
C GLN A 93 7.87 10.17 -0.35
N VAL A 94 6.97 9.22 -0.65
CA VAL A 94 7.11 7.82 -0.23
C VAL A 94 7.19 6.91 -1.44
N SER A 95 8.15 6.00 -1.42
CA SER A 95 8.36 4.98 -2.46
C SER A 95 8.60 3.61 -1.85
N VAL A 96 8.51 2.58 -2.67
CA VAL A 96 8.82 1.19 -2.29
C VAL A 96 10.01 0.71 -3.12
N LEU A 97 10.99 0.10 -2.46
CA LEU A 97 12.12 -0.54 -3.13
C LEU A 97 11.67 -1.84 -3.78
N ALA A 98 11.70 -1.90 -5.10
CA ALA A 98 11.38 -3.10 -5.86
C ALA A 98 12.24 -4.30 -5.39
N ARG A 99 11.60 -5.47 -5.27
CA ARG A 99 12.20 -6.71 -4.76
C ARG A 99 12.75 -6.62 -3.33
N GLY A 100 12.47 -5.54 -2.60
CA GLY A 100 12.87 -5.35 -1.21
C GLY A 100 14.34 -5.67 -0.94
N ILE A 101 14.64 -6.25 0.24
CA ILE A 101 16.01 -6.66 0.59
C ILE A 101 16.49 -7.84 -0.26
N ALA A 102 15.61 -8.70 -0.78
CA ALA A 102 16.00 -9.81 -1.65
C ALA A 102 16.59 -9.34 -2.99
N GLY A 103 16.21 -8.14 -3.44
CA GLY A 103 16.76 -7.50 -4.63
C GLY A 103 18.00 -6.63 -4.37
N TRP A 104 18.47 -6.53 -3.14
CA TRP A 104 19.63 -5.71 -2.80
C TRP A 104 20.95 -6.37 -3.24
N PRO A 105 21.75 -5.71 -4.09
CA PRO A 105 22.97 -6.33 -4.66
C PRO A 105 24.22 -6.18 -3.79
N GLY A 106 24.15 -5.39 -2.70
CA GLY A 106 25.31 -5.09 -1.83
C GLY A 106 25.32 -5.91 -0.55
N ASP A 107 26.37 -5.72 0.25
CA ASP A 107 26.46 -6.30 1.58
C ASP A 107 25.38 -5.73 2.52
N LEU A 108 25.00 -6.51 3.51
CA LEU A 108 24.09 -6.11 4.55
C LEU A 108 24.84 -5.68 5.80
N ALA A 109 24.39 -4.62 6.42
CA ALA A 109 24.79 -4.25 7.78
C ALA A 109 24.03 -5.08 8.81
N THR A 110 24.57 -5.21 10.02
CA THR A 110 23.97 -5.91 11.14
C THR A 110 24.05 -5.08 12.42
N GLY A 111 23.24 -5.42 13.40
CA GLY A 111 23.23 -4.75 14.70
C GLY A 111 22.13 -3.70 14.84
N ALA A 112 22.09 -3.06 15.99
CA ALA A 112 21.14 -2.00 16.29
C ALA A 112 21.62 -0.66 15.70
N VAL A 113 20.66 0.13 15.22
CA VAL A 113 20.88 1.51 14.77
C VAL A 113 20.38 2.46 15.83
N GLU A 114 21.17 3.47 16.16
CA GLU A 114 20.74 4.53 17.05
C GLU A 114 19.79 5.47 16.30
N LEU A 115 18.60 5.66 16.87
CA LEU A 115 17.54 6.49 16.27
C LEU A 115 17.50 7.84 16.97
N GLN A 116 17.56 8.90 16.19
CA GLN A 116 17.33 10.26 16.70
C GLN A 116 15.84 10.60 16.52
N LYS A 117 15.17 10.97 17.62
CA LYS A 117 13.76 11.39 17.54
C LYS A 117 13.63 12.72 16.80
N ALA A 118 12.62 12.82 15.97
CA ALA A 118 12.23 14.06 15.29
C ALA A 118 10.77 14.41 15.60
N LYS A 119 10.38 15.63 15.26
CA LYS A 119 8.97 16.06 15.25
C LYS A 119 8.57 16.24 13.78
N PRO A 120 7.78 15.33 13.20
CA PRO A 120 7.30 15.48 11.83
C PRO A 120 6.46 16.75 11.68
N SER A 121 6.64 17.43 10.54
CA SER A 121 5.76 18.54 10.12
C SER A 121 4.86 18.04 8.99
N LEU A 122 3.87 17.24 9.35
CA LEU A 122 2.99 16.54 8.41
C LEU A 122 1.53 16.87 8.69
N GLU A 123 0.75 17.03 7.63
CA GLU A 123 -0.71 17.16 7.71
C GLU A 123 -1.37 15.87 7.23
N PRO A 124 -2.26 15.26 8.02
CA PRO A 124 -2.99 14.06 7.61
C PRO A 124 -3.74 14.25 6.30
N ARG A 125 -3.77 13.21 5.46
CA ARG A 125 -4.44 13.19 4.15
C ARG A 125 -5.50 12.10 4.10
N PRO A 126 -6.64 12.27 4.79
CA PRO A 126 -7.70 11.27 4.79
C PRO A 126 -8.25 10.98 3.39
N GLU A 127 -8.23 11.97 2.50
CA GLU A 127 -8.67 11.84 1.11
C GLU A 127 -7.78 10.92 0.25
N ALA A 128 -6.60 10.55 0.73
CA ALA A 128 -5.71 9.64 0.01
C ALA A 128 -6.26 8.21 -0.12
N VAL A 129 -7.27 7.87 0.68
CA VAL A 129 -7.94 6.56 0.61
C VAL A 129 -9.46 6.74 0.50
N PRO A 130 -10.15 5.95 -0.33
CA PRO A 130 -11.60 5.94 -0.36
C PRO A 130 -12.16 5.17 0.84
N THR A 131 -13.35 5.57 1.29
CA THR A 131 -14.16 4.84 2.26
C THR A 131 -15.17 3.94 1.53
N TRP A 132 -15.79 2.99 2.25
CA TRP A 132 -16.86 2.19 1.67
C TRP A 132 -18.06 3.04 1.25
N ARG A 133 -18.32 4.16 1.97
CA ARG A 133 -19.42 5.11 1.61
C ARG A 133 -19.14 5.79 0.28
N GLU A 134 -17.92 6.30 0.08
CA GLU A 134 -17.53 6.87 -1.22
C GLU A 134 -17.68 5.84 -2.35
N LEU A 135 -17.30 4.59 -2.11
CA LEU A 135 -17.46 3.53 -3.12
C LEU A 135 -18.93 3.22 -3.40
N LEU A 136 -19.75 3.10 -2.35
CA LEU A 136 -21.18 2.84 -2.50
C LEU A 136 -21.88 3.93 -3.34
N ASP A 137 -21.57 5.20 -3.05
CA ASP A 137 -22.14 6.36 -3.76
C ASP A 137 -21.68 6.42 -5.24
N ARG A 138 -20.61 5.72 -5.59
CA ARG A 138 -19.99 5.74 -6.92
C ARG A 138 -20.03 4.39 -7.65
N LEU A 139 -20.82 3.42 -7.21
CA LEU A 139 -20.91 2.11 -7.91
C LEU A 139 -21.36 2.23 -9.37
N ASP A 140 -22.26 3.16 -9.66
CA ASP A 140 -22.81 3.43 -10.99
C ASP A 140 -22.06 4.54 -11.76
N ASP A 141 -20.93 5.04 -11.21
CA ASP A 141 -20.13 6.09 -11.84
C ASP A 141 -19.24 5.51 -12.94
N SER A 142 -19.61 5.76 -14.20
CA SER A 142 -18.82 5.31 -15.36
C SER A 142 -17.41 5.93 -15.44
N GLY A 143 -17.12 6.98 -14.67
CA GLY A 143 -15.81 7.61 -14.55
C GLY A 143 -14.88 6.91 -13.57
N LEU A 144 -15.39 5.99 -12.74
CA LEU A 144 -14.63 5.21 -11.79
C LEU A 144 -14.51 3.75 -12.22
N THR A 145 -13.31 3.19 -12.18
CA THR A 145 -13.11 1.74 -12.29
C THR A 145 -12.77 1.16 -10.93
N ILE A 146 -13.57 0.21 -10.46
CA ILE A 146 -13.27 -0.59 -9.27
C ILE A 146 -12.55 -1.86 -9.72
N LEU A 147 -11.35 -2.12 -9.18
CA LEU A 147 -10.56 -3.33 -9.48
C LEU A 147 -10.50 -4.25 -8.26
N ASP A 148 -11.01 -5.47 -8.41
CA ASP A 148 -10.71 -6.57 -7.50
C ASP A 148 -9.37 -7.19 -7.88
N VAL A 149 -8.38 -7.06 -7.00
CA VAL A 149 -7.04 -7.58 -7.26
C VAL A 149 -6.76 -8.91 -6.55
N ARG A 150 -7.82 -9.58 -6.09
CA ARG A 150 -7.79 -10.92 -5.49
C ARG A 150 -7.67 -12.00 -6.57
N THR A 151 -7.71 -13.26 -6.14
CA THR A 151 -7.74 -14.39 -7.06
C THR A 151 -9.12 -14.54 -7.72
N PRO A 152 -9.21 -15.26 -8.88
CA PRO A 152 -10.50 -15.57 -9.51
C PRO A 152 -11.47 -16.32 -8.58
N GLU A 153 -10.96 -17.17 -7.72
CA GLU A 153 -11.75 -17.93 -6.75
C GLU A 153 -12.33 -17.04 -5.66
N GLU A 154 -11.54 -16.07 -5.13
CA GLU A 154 -12.01 -15.05 -4.19
C GLU A 154 -13.08 -14.16 -4.85
N TYR A 155 -12.84 -13.71 -6.07
CA TYR A 155 -13.77 -12.88 -6.84
C TYR A 155 -15.13 -13.57 -7.07
N SER A 156 -15.10 -14.83 -7.52
CA SER A 156 -16.32 -15.60 -7.78
C SER A 156 -17.03 -16.11 -6.52
N GLY A 157 -16.48 -15.86 -5.35
CA GLY A 157 -17.02 -16.37 -4.08
C GLY A 157 -16.84 -17.88 -3.86
N LYS A 158 -16.01 -18.55 -4.65
CA LYS A 158 -15.68 -19.99 -4.49
C LYS A 158 -14.65 -20.21 -3.39
N ALA A 159 -13.85 -19.22 -3.08
CA ALA A 159 -12.89 -19.21 -1.98
C ALA A 159 -12.91 -17.84 -1.31
N GLY A 160 -12.25 -17.72 -0.16
CA GLY A 160 -12.07 -16.47 0.56
C GLY A 160 -11.67 -16.71 2.01
N SER A 161 -11.50 -15.63 2.76
CA SER A 161 -11.13 -15.73 4.17
C SER A 161 -12.31 -16.24 5.00
N PRO A 162 -12.08 -17.24 5.90
CA PRO A 162 -13.13 -17.72 6.80
C PRO A 162 -13.66 -16.65 7.76
N CYS A 163 -12.93 -15.56 7.96
CA CYS A 163 -13.37 -14.46 8.82
C CYS A 163 -14.37 -13.51 8.13
N ASP A 164 -14.59 -13.64 6.82
CA ASP A 164 -15.54 -12.81 6.08
C ASP A 164 -16.92 -13.47 6.06
N PRO A 165 -18.00 -12.79 6.48
CA PRO A 165 -19.33 -13.37 6.56
C PRO A 165 -19.95 -13.68 5.19
N ARG A 166 -19.48 -13.02 4.13
CA ARG A 166 -19.93 -13.22 2.75
C ARG A 166 -18.74 -13.46 1.83
N GLN A 167 -18.92 -14.33 0.80
CA GLN A 167 -17.93 -14.59 -0.22
C GLN A 167 -18.50 -14.18 -1.60
N ALA A 168 -17.96 -13.09 -2.16
CA ALA A 168 -18.42 -12.46 -3.40
C ALA A 168 -17.44 -11.34 -3.79
N HIS A 169 -17.87 -10.38 -4.61
CA HIS A 169 -17.12 -9.17 -4.96
C HIS A 169 -18.02 -7.91 -4.91
N ILE A 170 -17.41 -6.72 -4.94
CA ILE A 170 -18.12 -5.43 -5.03
C ILE A 170 -18.76 -5.35 -6.41
N PRO A 171 -20.07 -5.01 -6.54
CA PRO A 171 -20.76 -4.96 -7.82
C PRO A 171 -20.05 -4.07 -8.84
N GLY A 172 -20.00 -4.56 -10.09
CA GLY A 172 -19.33 -3.85 -11.19
C GLY A 172 -17.81 -3.86 -11.13
N ALA A 173 -17.19 -4.43 -10.10
CA ALA A 173 -15.74 -4.54 -10.03
C ALA A 173 -15.20 -5.45 -11.14
N ARG A 174 -14.08 -5.03 -11.75
CA ARG A 174 -13.34 -5.83 -12.73
C ARG A 174 -12.24 -6.62 -12.03
N LEU A 175 -12.11 -7.89 -12.36
CA LEU A 175 -11.04 -8.73 -11.84
C LEU A 175 -9.70 -8.44 -12.55
N LEU A 176 -8.68 -8.10 -11.77
CA LEU A 176 -7.29 -8.03 -12.23
C LEU A 176 -6.37 -8.47 -11.08
N PRO A 177 -6.07 -9.76 -10.93
CA PRO A 177 -5.19 -10.27 -9.88
C PRO A 177 -3.87 -9.49 -9.81
N TYR A 178 -3.48 -9.06 -8.60
CA TYR A 178 -2.33 -8.17 -8.44
C TYR A 178 -1.02 -8.78 -8.97
N GLU A 179 -0.88 -10.09 -8.87
CA GLU A 179 0.30 -10.82 -9.36
C GLU A 179 0.55 -10.58 -10.86
N ARG A 180 -0.50 -10.33 -11.62
CA ARG A 180 -0.38 -10.05 -13.08
C ARG A 180 0.29 -8.72 -13.39
N LEU A 181 0.41 -7.82 -12.41
CA LEU A 181 1.09 -6.52 -12.54
C LEU A 181 2.60 -6.62 -12.27
N PHE A 182 3.10 -7.83 -12.00
CA PHE A 182 4.49 -8.09 -11.63
C PHE A 182 5.06 -9.26 -12.43
N ALA A 183 6.33 -9.13 -12.84
CA ALA A 183 7.08 -10.21 -13.50
C ALA A 183 7.49 -11.32 -12.49
N GLY A 184 7.53 -10.98 -11.22
CA GLY A 184 7.83 -11.84 -10.10
C GLY A 184 7.60 -11.09 -8.78
N PRO A 185 7.85 -11.72 -7.62
CA PRO A 185 7.63 -11.08 -6.33
C PRO A 185 8.32 -9.71 -6.23
N GLY A 186 7.53 -8.64 -6.06
CA GLY A 186 8.01 -7.27 -5.92
C GLY A 186 8.72 -6.68 -7.15
N GLU A 187 8.63 -7.31 -8.31
CA GLU A 187 9.21 -6.86 -9.58
C GLU A 187 8.11 -6.31 -10.49
N PRO A 188 7.84 -5.00 -10.48
CA PRO A 188 6.74 -4.44 -11.25
C PRO A 188 6.99 -4.58 -12.76
N LEU A 189 5.94 -4.85 -13.52
CA LEU A 189 5.99 -4.79 -14.97
C LEU A 189 6.25 -3.35 -15.45
N PRO A 190 6.83 -3.18 -16.64
CA PRO A 190 6.91 -1.87 -17.29
C PRO A 190 5.53 -1.21 -17.40
N PRO A 191 5.45 0.14 -17.29
CA PRO A 191 4.18 0.87 -17.31
C PRO A 191 3.28 0.56 -18.50
N GLU A 192 3.85 0.37 -19.68
CA GLU A 192 3.12 0.02 -20.91
C GLU A 192 2.43 -1.35 -20.80
N GLN A 193 3.07 -2.35 -20.20
CA GLN A 193 2.46 -3.67 -19.99
C GLN A 193 1.35 -3.62 -18.94
N VAL A 194 1.54 -2.81 -17.88
CA VAL A 194 0.47 -2.57 -16.88
C VAL A 194 -0.73 -1.91 -17.56
N ARG A 195 -0.53 -0.94 -18.45
CA ARG A 195 -1.63 -0.31 -19.22
C ARG A 195 -2.35 -1.29 -20.11
N GLU A 196 -1.63 -2.15 -20.81
CA GLU A 196 -2.20 -3.21 -21.66
C GLU A 196 -3.08 -4.16 -20.84
N LEU A 197 -2.59 -4.63 -19.70
CA LEU A 197 -3.32 -5.52 -18.80
C LEU A 197 -4.56 -4.87 -18.18
N ALA A 198 -4.46 -3.62 -17.77
CA ALA A 198 -5.58 -2.88 -17.20
C ALA A 198 -6.64 -2.55 -18.24
N GLY A 199 -6.25 -2.25 -19.48
CA GLY A 199 -7.15 -1.94 -20.58
C GLY A 199 -8.06 -0.73 -20.29
N LEU A 200 -7.52 0.28 -19.61
CA LEU A 200 -8.23 1.49 -19.22
C LEU A 200 -7.67 2.71 -19.98
N PRO A 201 -8.48 3.76 -20.17
CA PRO A 201 -7.99 5.03 -20.70
C PRO A 201 -6.85 5.62 -19.84
N GLU A 202 -5.97 6.38 -20.47
CA GLU A 202 -4.92 7.13 -19.75
C GLU A 202 -5.55 8.07 -18.72
N GLY A 203 -4.97 8.13 -17.52
CA GLY A 203 -5.46 8.95 -16.42
C GLY A 203 -6.77 8.46 -15.79
N ALA A 204 -7.27 7.28 -16.15
CA ALA A 204 -8.50 6.75 -15.57
C ALA A 204 -8.44 6.71 -14.03
N GLN A 205 -9.56 7.07 -13.40
CA GLN A 205 -9.73 6.92 -11.96
C GLN A 205 -9.95 5.43 -11.61
N VAL A 206 -9.14 4.93 -10.71
CA VAL A 206 -9.15 3.52 -10.29
C VAL A 206 -9.18 3.42 -8.77
N VAL A 207 -10.08 2.58 -8.25
CA VAL A 207 -9.99 2.13 -6.87
C VAL A 207 -9.72 0.64 -6.87
N ALA A 208 -8.58 0.23 -6.33
CA ALA A 208 -8.23 -1.16 -6.15
C ALA A 208 -8.58 -1.63 -4.73
N TYR A 209 -9.10 -2.85 -4.62
CA TYR A 209 -9.32 -3.51 -3.33
C TYR A 209 -8.86 -4.97 -3.39
N CYS A 210 -8.59 -5.55 -2.21
CA CYS A 210 -8.30 -6.98 -2.08
C CYS A 210 -9.10 -7.61 -0.93
N HIS A 211 -8.47 -8.44 -0.08
CA HIS A 211 -9.10 -8.89 1.14
C HIS A 211 -9.03 -7.83 2.24
N SER A 212 -7.84 -7.30 2.55
CA SER A 212 -7.56 -6.39 3.69
C SER A 212 -6.59 -5.27 3.35
N GLY A 213 -6.55 -4.81 2.10
CA GLY A 213 -5.87 -3.60 1.66
C GLY A 213 -4.39 -3.71 1.29
N SER A 214 -3.67 -4.76 1.68
CA SER A 214 -2.20 -4.79 1.45
C SER A 214 -1.82 -5.13 0.00
N ARG A 215 -2.45 -6.15 -0.61
CA ARG A 215 -2.24 -6.52 -2.03
C ARG A 215 -2.68 -5.37 -2.95
N SER A 216 -3.79 -4.75 -2.63
CA SER A 216 -4.33 -3.62 -3.41
C SER A 216 -3.53 -2.33 -3.23
N ALA A 217 -2.86 -2.12 -2.08
CA ALA A 217 -1.89 -1.03 -1.93
C ALA A 217 -0.73 -1.18 -2.92
N LEU A 218 -0.21 -2.40 -3.08
CA LEU A 218 0.85 -2.70 -4.04
C LEU A 218 0.36 -2.55 -5.49
N ALA A 219 -0.84 -3.05 -5.80
CA ALA A 219 -1.45 -2.87 -7.12
C ALA A 219 -1.68 -1.39 -7.47
N ALA A 220 -2.17 -0.58 -6.52
CA ALA A 220 -2.35 0.85 -6.72
C ALA A 220 -1.04 1.59 -7.00
N LEU A 221 0.08 1.16 -6.38
CA LEU A 221 1.41 1.71 -6.72
C LEU A 221 1.81 1.41 -8.17
N ALA A 222 1.63 0.17 -8.64
CA ALA A 222 1.93 -0.22 -10.01
C ALA A 222 1.04 0.53 -11.02
N LEU A 223 -0.25 0.68 -10.72
CA LEU A 223 -1.19 1.44 -11.55
C LEU A 223 -0.84 2.92 -11.61
N ARG A 224 -0.46 3.54 -10.49
CA ARG A 224 0.03 4.95 -10.50
C ARG A 224 1.29 5.11 -11.32
N ALA A 225 2.24 4.18 -11.22
CA ALA A 225 3.45 4.19 -12.05
C ALA A 225 3.12 4.05 -13.55
N ALA A 226 1.99 3.45 -13.90
CA ALA A 226 1.48 3.35 -15.26
C ALA A 226 0.65 4.57 -15.72
N GLY A 227 0.49 5.59 -14.87
CA GLY A 227 -0.19 6.86 -15.22
C GLY A 227 -1.68 6.92 -14.87
N TYR A 228 -2.21 5.98 -14.09
CA TYR A 228 -3.59 6.01 -13.62
C TYR A 228 -3.73 6.82 -12.31
N ASP A 229 -4.89 7.45 -12.11
CA ASP A 229 -5.28 8.01 -10.82
C ASP A 229 -5.81 6.87 -9.93
N ALA A 230 -4.88 6.09 -9.36
CA ALA A 230 -5.20 4.88 -8.64
C ALA A 230 -5.12 5.06 -7.13
N ARG A 231 -6.22 4.75 -6.43
CA ARG A 231 -6.31 4.73 -4.96
C ARG A 231 -6.53 3.29 -4.47
N ASN A 232 -6.07 3.01 -3.27
CA ASN A 232 -6.34 1.76 -2.57
C ASN A 232 -7.48 1.94 -1.59
N TYR A 233 -8.47 1.07 -1.61
CA TYR A 233 -9.48 0.94 -0.56
C TYR A 233 -8.95 -0.03 0.53
N PRO A 234 -8.47 0.49 1.69
CA PRO A 234 -7.81 -0.36 2.68
C PRO A 234 -8.76 -1.33 3.39
N GLY A 235 -10.01 -0.94 3.63
CA GLY A 235 -11.03 -1.81 4.22
C GLY A 235 -11.33 -3.04 3.39
N SER A 236 -11.29 -2.87 2.05
CA SER A 236 -11.38 -3.96 1.08
C SER A 236 -12.62 -4.86 1.29
N TRP A 237 -12.55 -6.10 0.79
CA TRP A 237 -13.64 -7.05 0.96
C TRP A 237 -13.92 -7.37 2.43
N HIS A 238 -12.90 -7.36 3.28
CA HIS A 238 -13.03 -7.61 4.71
C HIS A 238 -13.98 -6.64 5.41
N GLU A 239 -13.92 -5.36 5.08
CA GLU A 239 -14.86 -4.36 5.57
C GLU A 239 -16.19 -4.47 4.84
N TRP A 240 -16.17 -4.44 3.49
CA TRP A 240 -17.38 -4.48 2.67
C TRP A 240 -18.30 -5.65 3.02
N SER A 241 -17.75 -6.83 3.21
CA SER A 241 -18.52 -8.05 3.50
C SER A 241 -19.25 -8.01 4.85
N ARG A 242 -18.81 -7.19 5.80
CA ARG A 242 -19.40 -7.04 7.15
C ARG A 242 -20.56 -6.07 7.21
N HIS A 243 -20.69 -5.23 6.23
CA HIS A 243 -21.84 -4.35 6.06
C HIS A 243 -22.92 -5.12 5.30
N GLU A 244 -23.91 -5.69 6.03
CA GLU A 244 -24.97 -6.52 5.44
C GLU A 244 -25.82 -5.74 4.43
N GLU A 245 -25.94 -4.43 4.63
CA GLU A 245 -26.65 -3.50 3.75
C GLU A 245 -25.96 -3.24 2.42
N LEU A 246 -24.65 -3.52 2.31
CA LEU A 246 -23.92 -3.28 1.06
C LEU A 246 -24.18 -4.38 0.03
N PRO A 247 -24.33 -4.01 -1.25
CA PRO A 247 -24.57 -4.99 -2.31
C PRO A 247 -23.32 -5.85 -2.56
N ALA A 248 -23.54 -7.06 -3.07
CA ALA A 248 -22.50 -8.00 -3.43
C ALA A 248 -22.89 -8.81 -4.67
N GLU A 249 -21.93 -9.12 -5.54
CA GLU A 249 -22.11 -9.85 -6.80
C GLU A 249 -21.21 -11.10 -6.84
N ARG A 250 -21.64 -12.16 -7.60
CA ARG A 250 -20.87 -13.42 -7.76
C ARG A 250 -20.64 -13.74 -9.20
#